data_1aa35587376167d97614ff124487bd6b
#
_entry.id   1aa35587376167d97614ff124487bd6b
#
_cell.length_a   1.000
_cell.length_b   1.000
_cell.length_c   1.000
_cell.angle_alpha   90.00
_cell.angle_beta   90.00
_cell.angle_gamma   90.00
#
_symmetry.space_group_name_H-M   'P 1'
#
loop_
_entity.id
_entity.type
_entity.pdbx_description
1 polymer ?
#
loop_
_entity_poly.entity_id
_entity_poly.type
_entity_poly.pdbx_seq_one_letter_code
_entity_poly.pdbx_strand_id
1 'polypeptide(L)'
;MRRSARTARSKMAAGVPVRRQCGTMQVHMRLLELDPGFRGRQTSLEHVTARSMVGPAAKWRVVTIPTVVHVVYHTAAENISDAQVKSQVKVLNRDFRKRNPDRTRVPAVWAGLVADAGVRFKLVQITRTRTSRTAFGDDDSVKSGATGGADPWPTKKHLNIWVCTLAGGLLGYAQFPGGPAVTDGVVVLNTAFGTTGSATAPFRLGRTSTHEIGHWLNLRHIWGDTEDCSGSDFVADTPNAEGPNYGKPTFPHISCGNGPSGDMFVNYMDYVDDDAMFMLTIGQVERMHAALEGLRRPFLK
;
A
#
# COMPACT_ATOMS: atom_id res chain seq x y z
N MET A 1 22.70 -49.44 9.71
CA MET A 1 22.16 -48.85 8.47
C MET A 1 21.08 -47.82 8.82
N ARG A 2 21.44 -46.54 8.87
CA ARG A 2 20.48 -45.43 9.10
C ARG A 2 20.13 -44.83 7.76
N ARG A 3 18.86 -44.97 7.34
CA ARG A 3 18.34 -44.31 6.12
C ARG A 3 17.99 -42.88 6.46
N SER A 4 18.70 -41.94 5.82
CA SER A 4 18.44 -40.54 5.84
C SER A 4 17.12 -40.24 5.08
N ALA A 5 16.11 -39.73 5.77
CA ALA A 5 14.89 -39.21 5.16
C ALA A 5 15.18 -37.82 4.59
N ARG A 6 15.37 -37.72 3.29
CA ARG A 6 15.37 -36.47 2.53
C ARG A 6 13.93 -35.96 2.45
N THR A 7 13.59 -34.96 3.25
CA THR A 7 12.34 -34.20 3.11
C THR A 7 12.34 -33.47 1.79
N ALA A 8 11.54 -33.94 0.86
CA ALA A 8 11.24 -33.23 -0.38
C ALA A 8 10.44 -31.95 -0.05
N ARG A 9 11.07 -30.79 -0.12
CA ARG A 9 10.36 -29.51 -0.16
C ARG A 9 9.54 -29.48 -1.45
N SER A 10 8.23 -29.64 -1.30
CA SER A 10 7.26 -29.41 -2.36
C SER A 10 7.47 -28.00 -2.91
N LYS A 11 7.76 -27.88 -4.20
CA LYS A 11 7.68 -26.63 -4.94
C LYS A 11 6.20 -26.27 -5.05
N MET A 12 5.69 -25.50 -4.09
CA MET A 12 4.37 -24.89 -4.26
C MET A 12 4.49 -23.91 -5.43
N ALA A 13 3.77 -24.18 -6.51
CA ALA A 13 3.47 -23.17 -7.52
C ALA A 13 2.90 -21.96 -6.78
N ALA A 14 3.33 -20.76 -7.15
CA ALA A 14 2.84 -19.52 -6.55
C ALA A 14 1.35 -19.40 -6.85
N GLY A 15 0.51 -19.93 -5.93
CA GLY A 15 -0.94 -19.80 -5.99
C GLY A 15 -1.31 -18.33 -5.75
N VAL A 16 -2.45 -17.91 -6.30
CA VAL A 16 -3.03 -16.60 -5.99
C VAL A 16 -3.24 -16.52 -4.48
N PRO A 17 -2.73 -15.47 -3.79
CA PRO A 17 -2.94 -15.32 -2.35
C PRO A 17 -4.44 -15.31 -2.00
N VAL A 18 -4.83 -16.08 -0.99
CA VAL A 18 -6.22 -16.15 -0.53
C VAL A 18 -6.58 -15.08 0.50
N ARG A 19 -5.55 -14.42 1.07
CA ARG A 19 -5.68 -13.33 2.04
C ARG A 19 -4.71 -12.22 1.68
N ARG A 20 -5.09 -10.96 1.98
CA ARG A 20 -4.18 -9.83 1.85
C ARG A 20 -3.04 -9.98 2.85
N GLN A 21 -1.84 -9.74 2.37
CA GLN A 21 -0.64 -9.67 3.19
C GLN A 21 0.25 -8.55 2.63
N CYS A 22 0.55 -7.58 3.48
CA CYS A 22 1.41 -6.44 3.19
C CYS A 22 2.75 -6.58 3.93
N GLY A 23 3.86 -6.35 3.23
CA GLY A 23 5.23 -6.41 3.78
C GLY A 23 5.75 -5.08 4.31
N THR A 24 4.92 -4.03 4.37
CA THR A 24 5.38 -2.67 4.71
C THR A 24 5.95 -2.58 6.12
N MET A 25 5.34 -3.25 7.11
CA MET A 25 5.86 -3.20 8.48
C MET A 25 7.18 -3.93 8.63
N GLN A 26 7.39 -5.03 7.91
CA GLN A 26 8.67 -5.75 7.86
C GLN A 26 9.77 -4.85 7.27
N VAL A 27 9.47 -4.14 6.17
CA VAL A 27 10.38 -3.13 5.58
C VAL A 27 10.66 -2.01 6.59
N HIS A 28 9.64 -1.51 7.28
CA HIS A 28 9.78 -0.47 8.30
C HIS A 28 10.70 -0.89 9.44
N MET A 29 10.49 -2.07 10.01
CA MET A 29 11.32 -2.60 11.09
C MET A 29 12.78 -2.80 10.64
N ARG A 30 12.99 -3.37 9.45
CA ARG A 30 14.32 -3.50 8.86
C ARG A 30 15.02 -2.15 8.71
N LEU A 31 14.32 -1.10 8.25
CA LEU A 31 14.90 0.23 8.11
C LEU A 31 15.22 0.88 9.47
N LEU A 32 14.42 0.63 10.50
CA LEU A 32 14.71 1.09 11.87
C LEU A 32 15.98 0.47 12.43
N GLU A 33 16.35 -0.75 11.99
CA GLU A 33 17.57 -1.45 12.38
C GLU A 33 18.79 -1.01 11.57
N LEU A 34 18.62 -0.83 10.25
CA LEU A 34 19.73 -0.63 9.32
C LEU A 34 20.08 0.85 9.07
N ASP A 35 19.15 1.78 9.28
CA ASP A 35 19.35 3.22 9.08
C ASP A 35 19.18 4.00 10.39
N PRO A 36 20.30 4.34 11.08
CA PRO A 36 20.25 5.03 12.38
C PRO A 36 19.50 6.37 12.33
N GLY A 37 19.46 7.04 11.17
CA GLY A 37 18.74 8.30 11.00
C GLY A 37 17.24 8.14 10.73
N PHE A 38 16.79 6.96 10.32
CA PHE A 38 15.40 6.75 9.92
C PHE A 38 14.43 6.98 11.07
N ARG A 39 14.72 6.47 12.27
CA ARG A 39 13.89 6.70 13.47
C ARG A 39 13.68 8.18 13.77
N GLY A 40 14.74 8.99 13.73
CA GLY A 40 14.66 10.44 13.95
C GLY A 40 13.80 11.15 12.90
N ARG A 41 13.91 10.75 11.63
CA ARG A 41 13.07 11.30 10.55
C ARG A 41 11.61 10.92 10.72
N GLN A 42 11.32 9.67 11.13
CA GLN A 42 9.95 9.23 11.43
C GLN A 42 9.37 10.00 12.62
N THR A 43 10.09 10.12 13.73
CA THR A 43 9.64 10.89 14.90
C THR A 43 9.35 12.35 14.54
N SER A 44 10.22 12.98 13.75
CA SER A 44 10.01 14.36 13.29
C SER A 44 8.77 14.49 12.41
N LEU A 45 8.53 13.51 11.52
CA LEU A 45 7.33 13.49 10.68
C LEU A 45 6.07 13.33 11.53
N GLU A 46 6.07 12.43 12.54
CA GLU A 46 4.92 12.24 13.43
C GLU A 46 4.61 13.51 14.23
N HIS A 47 5.62 14.23 14.73
CA HIS A 47 5.42 15.51 15.42
C HIS A 47 4.80 16.58 14.50
N VAL A 48 5.23 16.66 13.23
CA VAL A 48 4.64 17.59 12.25
C VAL A 48 3.21 17.18 11.94
N THR A 49 2.98 15.89 11.72
CA THR A 49 1.66 15.33 11.45
C THR A 49 0.68 15.62 12.59
N ALA A 50 1.05 15.31 13.83
CA ALA A 50 0.21 15.56 15.00
C ALA A 50 -0.18 17.04 15.12
N ARG A 51 0.75 17.96 14.85
CA ARG A 51 0.44 19.41 14.87
C ARG A 51 -0.52 19.83 13.75
N SER A 52 -0.39 19.27 12.55
CA SER A 52 -1.26 19.62 11.41
C SER A 52 -2.68 19.12 11.60
N MET A 53 -2.87 18.03 12.35
CA MET A 53 -4.19 17.41 12.60
C MET A 53 -4.99 18.11 13.73
N VAL A 54 -4.42 19.05 14.46
CA VAL A 54 -5.12 19.81 15.55
C VAL A 54 -5.89 21.02 15.02
N GLY A 55 -5.61 21.45 13.78
CA GLY A 55 -6.23 22.62 13.16
C GLY A 55 -7.57 22.32 12.45
N PRO A 56 -8.28 23.37 11.98
CA PRO A 56 -9.43 23.15 11.12
C PRO A 56 -9.00 22.45 9.82
N ALA A 57 -9.82 21.51 9.34
CA ALA A 57 -9.56 20.75 8.14
C ALA A 57 -9.16 21.68 6.96
N ALA A 58 -7.94 21.55 6.48
CA ALA A 58 -7.42 22.40 5.43
C ALA A 58 -8.05 22.02 4.08
N LYS A 59 -8.30 23.01 3.22
CA LYS A 59 -8.64 22.77 1.81
C LYS A 59 -7.35 22.53 1.02
N TRP A 60 -7.07 21.28 0.73
CA TRP A 60 -5.86 20.90 0.00
C TRP A 60 -5.98 21.18 -1.49
N ARG A 61 -4.90 21.70 -2.08
CA ARG A 61 -4.79 21.76 -3.55
C ARG A 61 -4.56 20.36 -4.09
N VAL A 62 -5.04 20.12 -5.31
CA VAL A 62 -4.80 18.84 -5.98
C VAL A 62 -3.31 18.71 -6.32
N VAL A 63 -2.68 17.69 -5.77
CA VAL A 63 -1.29 17.33 -6.05
C VAL A 63 -1.26 16.26 -7.15
N THR A 64 -0.45 16.47 -8.20
CA THR A 64 -0.25 15.46 -9.23
C THR A 64 1.12 14.84 -9.09
N ILE A 65 1.17 13.53 -8.81
CA ILE A 65 2.39 12.75 -8.60
C ILE A 65 2.80 12.08 -9.91
N PRO A 66 3.92 12.48 -10.53
CA PRO A 66 4.48 11.76 -11.67
C PRO A 66 4.88 10.34 -11.23
N THR A 67 4.44 9.33 -11.97
CA THR A 67 4.55 7.93 -11.60
C THR A 67 5.24 7.13 -12.69
N VAL A 68 6.22 6.33 -12.31
CA VAL A 68 6.89 5.37 -13.18
C VAL A 68 6.53 3.96 -12.71
N VAL A 69 6.18 3.09 -13.66
CA VAL A 69 5.88 1.69 -13.37
C VAL A 69 6.99 0.81 -13.97
N HIS A 70 7.67 0.07 -13.12
CA HIS A 70 8.72 -0.88 -13.46
C HIS A 70 8.13 -2.29 -13.49
N VAL A 71 7.89 -2.86 -14.68
CA VAL A 71 7.46 -4.24 -14.83
C VAL A 71 8.70 -5.13 -14.84
N VAL A 72 8.90 -5.89 -13.76
CA VAL A 72 10.01 -6.86 -13.62
C VAL A 72 9.41 -8.25 -13.76
N TYR A 73 9.84 -9.00 -14.79
CA TYR A 73 9.18 -10.25 -15.17
C TYR A 73 10.18 -11.36 -15.49
N HIS A 74 9.86 -12.59 -15.10
CA HIS A 74 10.60 -13.80 -15.44
C HIS A 74 10.01 -14.46 -16.68
N THR A 75 8.70 -14.59 -16.73
CA THR A 75 7.95 -15.22 -17.84
C THR A 75 7.16 -14.18 -18.64
N ALA A 76 6.75 -14.56 -19.85
CA ALA A 76 5.92 -13.69 -20.69
C ALA A 76 4.56 -13.35 -20.03
N ALA A 77 4.00 -14.26 -19.22
CA ALA A 77 2.74 -14.03 -18.51
C ALA A 77 2.86 -12.97 -17.42
N GLU A 78 4.04 -12.79 -16.83
CA GLU A 78 4.33 -11.77 -15.82
C GLU A 78 4.60 -10.39 -16.44
N ASN A 79 4.90 -10.33 -17.74
CA ASN A 79 5.11 -9.09 -18.48
C ASN A 79 3.75 -8.43 -18.79
N ILE A 80 3.13 -7.89 -17.76
CA ILE A 80 1.79 -7.32 -17.82
C ILE A 80 1.67 -6.23 -18.90
N SER A 81 0.50 -6.12 -19.53
CA SER A 81 0.28 -5.19 -20.63
C SER A 81 0.22 -3.72 -20.16
N ASP A 82 0.49 -2.79 -21.09
CA ASP A 82 0.27 -1.36 -20.86
C ASP A 82 -1.19 -1.05 -20.50
N ALA A 83 -2.14 -1.80 -21.05
CA ALA A 83 -3.55 -1.66 -20.72
C ALA A 83 -3.81 -1.98 -19.23
N GLN A 84 -3.17 -3.01 -18.69
CA GLN A 84 -3.24 -3.35 -17.26
C GLN A 84 -2.62 -2.25 -16.41
N VAL A 85 -1.44 -1.73 -16.77
CA VAL A 85 -0.80 -0.60 -16.07
C VAL A 85 -1.70 0.65 -16.09
N LYS A 86 -2.24 0.99 -17.24
CA LYS A 86 -3.15 2.15 -17.38
C LYS A 86 -4.44 1.97 -16.58
N SER A 87 -4.95 0.74 -16.46
CA SER A 87 -6.12 0.43 -15.63
C SER A 87 -5.84 0.70 -14.15
N GLN A 88 -4.64 0.37 -13.65
CA GLN A 88 -4.22 0.69 -12.29
C GLN A 88 -4.18 2.19 -12.02
N VAL A 89 -3.61 2.97 -12.94
CA VAL A 89 -3.55 4.44 -12.76
C VAL A 89 -4.95 5.05 -12.74
N LYS A 90 -5.91 4.48 -13.49
CA LYS A 90 -7.33 4.89 -13.41
C LYS A 90 -7.92 4.61 -12.04
N VAL A 91 -7.62 3.44 -11.43
CA VAL A 91 -8.07 3.11 -10.07
C VAL A 91 -7.52 4.11 -9.07
N LEU A 92 -6.20 4.33 -9.05
CA LEU A 92 -5.57 5.29 -8.15
C LEU A 92 -6.21 6.69 -8.26
N ASN A 93 -6.47 7.16 -9.48
CA ASN A 93 -7.12 8.44 -9.71
C ASN A 93 -8.62 8.49 -9.33
N ARG A 94 -9.28 7.37 -9.13
CA ARG A 94 -10.64 7.30 -8.59
C ARG A 94 -10.60 7.27 -7.05
N ASP A 95 -9.77 6.43 -6.49
CA ASP A 95 -9.70 6.18 -5.05
C ASP A 95 -9.21 7.42 -4.30
N PHE A 96 -8.05 7.96 -4.68
CA PHE A 96 -7.48 9.15 -4.05
C PHE A 96 -8.23 10.46 -4.37
N ARG A 97 -9.27 10.41 -5.19
CA ARG A 97 -10.13 11.55 -5.52
C ARG A 97 -11.59 11.32 -5.14
N LYS A 98 -11.87 10.34 -4.27
CA LYS A 98 -13.24 10.00 -3.84
C LYS A 98 -14.22 9.85 -5.03
N ARG A 99 -13.72 9.27 -6.15
CA ARG A 99 -14.47 9.09 -7.40
C ARG A 99 -14.74 7.62 -7.74
N ASN A 100 -14.39 6.72 -6.83
CA ASN A 100 -14.69 5.30 -6.93
C ASN A 100 -16.21 5.09 -6.84
N PRO A 101 -16.83 4.30 -7.74
CA PRO A 101 -18.29 4.11 -7.77
C PRO A 101 -18.82 3.48 -6.48
N ASP A 102 -18.03 2.56 -5.91
CA ASP A 102 -18.36 1.77 -4.73
C ASP A 102 -18.33 2.55 -3.41
N ARG A 103 -17.91 3.83 -3.39
CA ARG A 103 -17.98 4.70 -2.21
C ARG A 103 -19.41 4.83 -1.63
N THR A 104 -20.45 4.59 -2.45
CA THR A 104 -21.84 4.60 -2.01
C THR A 104 -22.21 3.41 -1.12
N ARG A 105 -21.32 2.40 -1.04
CA ARG A 105 -21.46 1.23 -0.17
C ARG A 105 -20.87 1.42 1.23
N VAL A 106 -20.24 2.56 1.48
CA VAL A 106 -19.75 2.91 2.83
C VAL A 106 -20.94 2.99 3.76
N PRO A 107 -20.91 2.31 4.94
CA PRO A 107 -21.95 2.39 5.94
C PRO A 107 -22.28 3.84 6.32
N ALA A 108 -23.57 4.13 6.54
CA ALA A 108 -24.07 5.50 6.78
C ALA A 108 -23.33 6.20 7.94
N VAL A 109 -22.95 5.46 8.97
CA VAL A 109 -22.21 5.96 10.14
C VAL A 109 -20.86 6.59 9.77
N TRP A 110 -20.22 6.13 8.69
CA TRP A 110 -18.91 6.65 8.22
C TRP A 110 -19.02 7.51 6.95
N ALA A 111 -20.20 7.65 6.38
CA ALA A 111 -20.39 8.38 5.11
C ALA A 111 -19.88 9.83 5.19
N GLY A 112 -20.01 10.48 6.34
CA GLY A 112 -19.49 11.84 6.60
C GLY A 112 -17.97 11.93 6.71
N LEU A 113 -17.29 10.81 6.96
CA LEU A 113 -15.83 10.76 7.11
C LEU A 113 -15.11 10.51 5.78
N VAL A 114 -15.82 10.07 4.74
CA VAL A 114 -15.21 9.76 3.44
C VAL A 114 -14.58 11.02 2.84
N ALA A 115 -13.28 10.98 2.57
CA ALA A 115 -12.51 12.15 2.12
C ALA A 115 -11.97 12.01 0.69
N ASP A 116 -11.80 13.16 0.02
CA ASP A 116 -11.02 13.30 -1.22
C ASP A 116 -9.59 13.66 -0.83
N ALA A 117 -8.66 12.75 -1.07
CA ALA A 117 -7.25 12.98 -0.74
C ALA A 117 -6.59 14.09 -1.56
N GLY A 118 -7.23 14.58 -2.62
CA GLY A 118 -6.64 15.62 -3.46
C GLY A 118 -5.39 15.17 -4.22
N VAL A 119 -5.14 13.88 -4.34
CA VAL A 119 -3.94 13.34 -5.01
C VAL A 119 -4.32 12.73 -6.36
N ARG A 120 -3.51 13.00 -7.37
CA ARG A 120 -3.58 12.40 -8.71
C ARG A 120 -2.26 11.77 -9.09
N PHE A 121 -2.31 10.75 -9.93
CA PHE A 121 -1.16 10.05 -10.45
C PHE A 121 -1.09 10.22 -11.97
N LYS A 122 0.06 10.70 -12.46
CA LYS A 122 0.33 10.85 -13.88
C LYS A 122 1.36 9.82 -14.30
N LEU A 123 0.94 8.81 -15.06
CA LEU A 123 1.86 7.85 -15.64
C LEU A 123 2.84 8.58 -16.58
N VAL A 124 4.12 8.51 -16.27
CA VAL A 124 5.21 9.12 -17.05
C VAL A 124 5.84 8.08 -17.95
N GLN A 125 6.14 6.89 -17.40
CA GLN A 125 6.84 5.84 -18.12
C GLN A 125 6.45 4.46 -17.60
N ILE A 126 6.52 3.46 -18.47
CA ILE A 126 6.53 2.04 -18.15
C ILE A 126 7.89 1.50 -18.59
N THR A 127 8.66 0.96 -17.66
CA THR A 127 9.89 0.23 -17.98
C THR A 127 9.65 -1.28 -17.90
N ARG A 128 10.46 -2.06 -18.59
CA ARG A 128 10.31 -3.52 -18.63
C ARG A 128 11.67 -4.17 -18.46
N THR A 129 11.82 -4.96 -17.40
CA THR A 129 13.07 -5.65 -17.07
C THR A 129 12.81 -7.15 -17.00
N ARG A 130 13.45 -7.91 -17.86
CA ARG A 130 13.46 -9.36 -17.76
C ARG A 130 14.46 -9.80 -16.69
N THR A 131 14.03 -10.72 -15.84
CA THR A 131 14.86 -11.25 -14.75
C THR A 131 14.97 -12.76 -14.80
N SER A 132 16.04 -13.31 -14.24
CA SER A 132 16.18 -14.75 -13.99
C SER A 132 15.52 -15.19 -12.68
N ARG A 133 15.16 -14.24 -11.80
CA ARG A 133 14.49 -14.53 -10.53
C ARG A 133 13.02 -14.89 -10.77
N THR A 134 12.55 -15.95 -10.13
CA THR A 134 11.16 -16.42 -10.23
C THR A 134 10.22 -15.65 -9.30
N ALA A 135 10.74 -15.03 -8.23
CA ALA A 135 9.99 -14.19 -7.32
C ALA A 135 10.95 -13.30 -6.51
N PHE A 136 10.40 -12.22 -5.92
CA PHE A 136 11.07 -11.30 -5.00
C PHE A 136 10.40 -11.34 -3.62
N GLY A 137 11.14 -11.02 -2.57
CA GLY A 137 10.62 -10.79 -1.23
C GLY A 137 10.41 -9.30 -0.95
N ASP A 138 10.28 -8.97 0.34
CA ASP A 138 10.23 -7.60 0.86
C ASP A 138 11.62 -7.03 1.21
N ASP A 139 12.67 -7.65 0.67
CA ASP A 139 14.08 -7.31 0.89
C ASP A 139 14.60 -6.17 0.00
N ASP A 140 13.72 -5.51 -0.75
CA ASP A 140 14.02 -4.47 -1.73
C ASP A 140 14.88 -4.91 -2.94
N SER A 141 15.19 -6.18 -3.09
CA SER A 141 16.00 -6.68 -4.20
C SER A 141 15.39 -6.40 -5.59
N VAL A 142 14.06 -6.27 -5.70
CA VAL A 142 13.39 -5.87 -6.95
C VAL A 142 13.70 -4.43 -7.36
N LYS A 143 14.16 -3.60 -6.43
CA LYS A 143 14.42 -2.16 -6.62
C LYS A 143 15.85 -1.86 -7.11
N SER A 144 16.60 -2.89 -7.52
CA SER A 144 17.95 -2.71 -8.04
C SER A 144 18.24 -3.64 -9.22
N GLY A 145 18.82 -3.08 -10.28
CA GLY A 145 19.29 -3.82 -11.44
C GLY A 145 20.41 -4.81 -11.08
N ALA A 146 21.25 -4.47 -10.11
CA ALA A 146 22.33 -5.35 -9.63
C ALA A 146 21.83 -6.65 -8.99
N THR A 147 20.59 -6.66 -8.49
CA THR A 147 19.95 -7.84 -7.89
C THR A 147 18.87 -8.47 -8.76
N GLY A 148 18.84 -8.12 -10.05
CA GLY A 148 17.91 -8.67 -11.04
C GLY A 148 16.56 -7.96 -11.10
N GLY A 149 16.41 -6.81 -10.43
CA GLY A 149 15.27 -5.94 -10.50
C GLY A 149 15.48 -4.76 -11.45
N ALA A 150 14.93 -3.59 -11.10
CA ALA A 150 15.06 -2.35 -11.86
C ALA A 150 15.35 -1.18 -10.92
N ASP A 151 16.36 -0.37 -11.27
CA ASP A 151 16.73 0.81 -10.49
C ASP A 151 15.61 1.87 -10.51
N PRO A 152 15.41 2.61 -9.41
CA PRO A 152 14.40 3.66 -9.35
C PRO A 152 14.74 4.85 -10.25
N TRP A 153 13.72 5.47 -10.80
CA TRP A 153 13.83 6.84 -11.32
C TRP A 153 13.95 7.82 -10.14
N PRO A 154 14.45 9.05 -10.39
CA PRO A 154 14.68 10.02 -9.31
C PRO A 154 13.47 10.18 -8.39
N THR A 155 13.57 9.69 -7.16
CA THR A 155 12.47 9.53 -6.20
C THR A 155 11.93 10.85 -5.64
N LYS A 156 12.70 11.95 -5.76
CA LYS A 156 12.22 13.31 -5.49
C LYS A 156 11.33 13.88 -6.61
N LYS A 157 11.20 13.18 -7.75
CA LYS A 157 10.42 13.61 -8.91
C LYS A 157 9.35 12.60 -9.31
N HIS A 158 9.50 11.34 -8.90
CA HIS A 158 8.63 10.25 -9.34
C HIS A 158 8.29 9.33 -8.19
N LEU A 159 7.04 8.92 -8.09
CA LEU A 159 6.67 7.70 -7.40
C LEU A 159 7.10 6.52 -8.29
N ASN A 160 7.93 5.64 -7.76
CA ASN A 160 8.31 4.39 -8.40
C ASN A 160 7.39 3.26 -7.93
N ILE A 161 6.81 2.52 -8.86
CA ILE A 161 5.99 1.34 -8.60
C ILE A 161 6.63 0.16 -9.31
N TRP A 162 7.13 -0.83 -8.56
CA TRP A 162 7.60 -2.10 -9.12
C TRP A 162 6.46 -3.10 -9.13
N VAL A 163 6.30 -3.77 -10.27
CA VAL A 163 5.30 -4.83 -10.47
C VAL A 163 6.04 -6.11 -10.82
N CYS A 164 5.93 -7.12 -9.97
CA CYS A 164 6.66 -8.38 -10.11
C CYS A 164 5.88 -9.55 -9.48
N THR A 165 6.41 -10.76 -9.60
CA THR A 165 5.97 -11.89 -8.78
C THR A 165 6.58 -11.78 -7.40
N LEU A 166 5.73 -11.79 -6.36
CA LEU A 166 6.14 -11.75 -4.96
C LEU A 166 6.05 -13.15 -4.32
N ALA A 167 7.01 -13.45 -3.47
CA ALA A 167 7.06 -14.67 -2.67
C ALA A 167 6.27 -14.52 -1.36
N GLY A 168 6.05 -15.63 -0.65
CA GLY A 168 5.50 -15.63 0.70
C GLY A 168 4.03 -15.23 0.81
N GLY A 169 3.30 -15.14 -0.29
CA GLY A 169 1.89 -14.71 -0.26
C GLY A 169 1.70 -13.19 -0.17
N LEU A 170 2.76 -12.41 -0.30
CA LEU A 170 2.69 -10.94 -0.30
C LEU A 170 1.91 -10.43 -1.50
N LEU A 171 1.03 -9.48 -1.28
CA LEU A 171 0.37 -8.69 -2.33
C LEU A 171 1.16 -7.43 -2.69
N GLY A 172 1.86 -6.85 -1.72
CA GLY A 172 2.68 -5.66 -1.92
C GLY A 172 3.43 -5.25 -0.66
N TYR A 173 4.21 -4.18 -0.82
CA TYR A 173 4.81 -3.44 0.26
C TYR A 173 5.23 -2.05 -0.18
N ALA A 174 5.35 -1.16 0.77
CA ALA A 174 5.80 0.22 0.57
C ALA A 174 6.98 0.56 1.48
N GLN A 175 7.65 1.66 1.16
CA GLN A 175 8.54 2.34 2.09
C GLN A 175 7.85 3.58 2.65
N PHE A 176 7.77 3.69 3.98
CA PHE A 176 7.31 4.92 4.64
C PHE A 176 8.21 6.11 4.29
N PRO A 177 7.68 7.36 4.35
CA PRO A 177 8.46 8.56 4.05
C PRO A 177 9.73 8.63 4.93
N GLY A 178 10.84 9.07 4.36
CA GLY A 178 12.09 9.28 5.11
C GLY A 178 13.08 8.13 5.07
N GLY A 179 12.77 7.01 4.45
CA GLY A 179 13.75 5.94 4.18
C GLY A 179 14.72 6.29 3.05
N PRO A 180 15.65 5.39 2.72
CA PRO A 180 16.64 5.60 1.65
C PRO A 180 15.98 5.88 0.30
N ALA A 181 16.54 6.85 -0.44
CA ALA A 181 16.00 7.23 -1.75
C ALA A 181 16.09 6.10 -2.78
N VAL A 182 17.11 5.25 -2.69
CA VAL A 182 17.35 4.15 -3.63
C VAL A 182 16.29 3.04 -3.54
N THR A 183 15.51 2.98 -2.47
CA THR A 183 14.45 2.00 -2.26
C THR A 183 13.06 2.64 -2.10
N ASP A 184 12.96 3.98 -2.30
CA ASP A 184 11.69 4.69 -2.10
C ASP A 184 10.68 4.41 -3.20
N GLY A 185 9.50 3.94 -2.79
CA GLY A 185 8.38 3.60 -3.65
C GLY A 185 7.58 2.41 -3.13
N VAL A 186 6.81 1.80 -4.01
CA VAL A 186 5.93 0.67 -3.68
C VAL A 186 6.18 -0.52 -4.61
N VAL A 187 5.97 -1.72 -4.11
CA VAL A 187 6.06 -2.97 -4.87
C VAL A 187 4.70 -3.66 -4.80
N VAL A 188 4.23 -4.19 -5.93
CA VAL A 188 2.91 -4.83 -6.02
C VAL A 188 3.01 -6.11 -6.83
N LEU A 189 2.34 -7.16 -6.36
CA LEU A 189 2.20 -8.43 -7.06
C LEU A 189 1.50 -8.22 -8.41
N ASN A 190 2.04 -8.78 -9.48
CA ASN A 190 1.54 -8.62 -10.85
C ASN A 190 0.07 -9.05 -11.03
N THR A 191 -0.39 -10.06 -10.29
CA THR A 191 -1.79 -10.54 -10.31
C THR A 191 -2.74 -9.74 -9.40
N ALA A 192 -2.20 -8.79 -8.59
CA ALA A 192 -2.97 -7.88 -7.75
C ALA A 192 -2.86 -6.42 -8.24
N PHE A 193 -2.38 -6.20 -9.48
CA PHE A 193 -2.14 -4.89 -10.06
C PHE A 193 -3.09 -4.62 -11.24
N GLY A 194 -3.86 -3.54 -11.17
CA GLY A 194 -4.82 -3.17 -12.21
C GLY A 194 -6.15 -3.92 -12.11
N THR A 195 -6.94 -3.83 -13.19
CA THR A 195 -8.30 -4.40 -13.26
C THR A 195 -8.52 -5.29 -14.48
N THR A 196 -7.49 -5.53 -15.27
CA THR A 196 -7.52 -6.30 -16.52
C THR A 196 -6.28 -7.20 -16.62
N GLY A 197 -6.21 -8.00 -17.65
CA GLY A 197 -5.04 -8.86 -17.90
C GLY A 197 -4.89 -9.97 -16.86
N SER A 198 -3.73 -10.03 -16.19
CA SER A 198 -3.43 -11.05 -15.17
C SER A 198 -4.05 -10.77 -13.81
N ALA A 199 -4.70 -9.60 -13.61
CA ALA A 199 -5.33 -9.25 -12.34
C ALA A 199 -6.40 -10.30 -11.96
N THR A 200 -6.27 -10.88 -10.74
CA THR A 200 -7.05 -12.05 -10.32
C THR A 200 -7.79 -11.80 -9.00
N ALA A 201 -9.05 -12.28 -8.92
CA ALA A 201 -9.85 -12.21 -7.69
C ALA A 201 -9.14 -12.95 -6.53
N PRO A 202 -9.30 -12.46 -5.29
CA PRO A 202 -10.14 -11.34 -4.87
C PRO A 202 -9.48 -9.96 -4.99
N PHE A 203 -8.23 -9.85 -5.49
CA PHE A 203 -7.41 -8.64 -5.50
C PHE A 203 -7.26 -8.00 -6.89
N ARG A 204 -8.29 -8.09 -7.72
CA ARG A 204 -8.29 -7.64 -9.13
C ARG A 204 -8.88 -6.25 -9.39
N LEU A 205 -9.20 -5.47 -8.36
CA LEU A 205 -9.74 -4.13 -8.53
C LEU A 205 -8.69 -3.03 -8.30
N GLY A 206 -7.42 -3.43 -8.13
CA GLY A 206 -6.28 -2.52 -8.01
C GLY A 206 -6.12 -1.85 -6.64
N ARG A 207 -6.82 -2.37 -5.62
CA ARG A 207 -6.82 -1.78 -4.27
C ARG A 207 -5.53 -2.09 -3.51
N THR A 208 -4.78 -3.10 -3.90
CA THR A 208 -3.44 -3.33 -3.36
C THR A 208 -2.53 -2.12 -3.57
N SER A 209 -2.49 -1.56 -4.79
CA SER A 209 -1.71 -0.34 -5.04
C SER A 209 -2.24 0.87 -4.25
N THR A 210 -3.55 0.99 -4.07
CA THR A 210 -4.16 2.05 -3.24
C THR A 210 -3.70 1.94 -1.80
N HIS A 211 -3.69 0.73 -1.24
CA HIS A 211 -3.20 0.40 0.09
C HIS A 211 -1.71 0.75 0.26
N GLU A 212 -0.85 0.25 -0.62
CA GLU A 212 0.60 0.48 -0.52
C GLU A 212 0.98 1.96 -0.70
N ILE A 213 0.27 2.70 -1.57
CA ILE A 213 0.47 4.14 -1.71
C ILE A 213 -0.03 4.89 -0.47
N GLY A 214 -1.04 4.39 0.23
CA GLY A 214 -1.42 4.88 1.56
C GLY A 214 -0.24 4.87 2.52
N HIS A 215 0.49 3.75 2.63
CA HIS A 215 1.72 3.65 3.43
C HIS A 215 2.82 4.59 2.92
N TRP A 216 3.02 4.64 1.61
CA TRP A 216 3.99 5.57 1.01
C TRP A 216 3.68 7.04 1.35
N LEU A 217 2.40 7.37 1.62
CA LEU A 217 1.93 8.67 2.10
C LEU A 217 1.76 8.73 3.63
N ASN A 218 2.38 7.84 4.39
CA ASN A 218 2.43 7.81 5.86
C ASN A 218 1.18 7.28 6.57
N LEU A 219 0.28 6.57 5.90
CA LEU A 219 -0.82 5.88 6.59
C LEU A 219 -0.33 4.56 7.19
N ARG A 220 -0.84 4.21 8.37
CA ARG A 220 -0.67 2.91 9.01
C ARG A 220 -1.89 2.05 8.79
N HIS A 221 -1.80 0.76 9.07
CA HIS A 221 -2.97 -0.09 9.13
C HIS A 221 -3.92 0.39 10.25
N ILE A 222 -5.23 0.31 10.03
CA ILE A 222 -6.22 0.86 10.97
C ILE A 222 -6.25 0.17 12.33
N TRP A 223 -5.71 -1.05 12.47
CA TRP A 223 -5.56 -1.75 13.75
C TRP A 223 -4.22 -1.46 14.43
N GLY A 224 -3.35 -0.63 13.84
CA GLY A 224 -2.07 -0.22 14.42
C GLY A 224 -1.02 -1.31 14.53
N ASP A 225 -1.17 -2.40 13.75
CA ASP A 225 -0.21 -3.53 13.68
C ASP A 225 0.00 -4.29 15.00
N THR A 226 -1.03 -4.32 15.85
CA THR A 226 -1.12 -5.21 17.03
C THR A 226 -2.32 -6.16 16.88
N GLU A 227 -2.38 -7.19 17.72
CA GLU A 227 -3.48 -8.15 17.74
C GLU A 227 -4.24 -8.11 19.08
N ASP A 228 -4.34 -6.92 19.71
CA ASP A 228 -4.85 -6.80 21.09
C ASP A 228 -5.52 -5.46 21.42
N CYS A 229 -6.06 -4.74 20.53
CA CYS A 229 -6.67 -3.42 20.75
C CYS A 229 -5.74 -2.31 21.30
N SER A 230 -4.45 -2.56 21.50
CA SER A 230 -3.50 -1.54 22.00
C SER A 230 -2.88 -0.71 20.88
N GLY A 231 -3.03 -1.16 19.63
CA GLY A 231 -2.48 -0.50 18.46
C GLY A 231 -3.15 0.83 18.14
N SER A 232 -2.46 1.65 17.36
CA SER A 232 -3.01 2.90 16.84
C SER A 232 -2.40 3.20 15.48
N ASP A 233 -3.23 3.65 14.54
CA ASP A 233 -2.80 4.21 13.27
C ASP A 233 -2.53 5.72 13.36
N PHE A 234 -2.66 6.30 14.55
CA PHE A 234 -2.52 7.74 14.84
C PHE A 234 -3.54 8.62 14.08
N VAL A 235 -4.73 8.10 13.85
CA VAL A 235 -5.84 8.81 13.20
C VAL A 235 -7.10 8.69 14.09
N ALA A 236 -7.64 9.81 14.51
CA ALA A 236 -8.71 9.82 15.50
C ALA A 236 -10.08 9.41 14.95
N ASP A 237 -10.29 9.49 13.64
CA ASP A 237 -11.57 9.17 12.99
C ASP A 237 -11.62 7.74 12.39
N THR A 238 -10.60 6.92 12.68
CA THR A 238 -10.59 5.48 12.45
C THR A 238 -10.80 4.76 13.79
N PRO A 239 -11.90 4.00 13.98
CA PRO A 239 -12.08 3.21 15.18
C PRO A 239 -10.95 2.20 15.35
N ASN A 240 -10.48 2.02 16.59
CA ASN A 240 -9.49 1.00 16.89
C ASN A 240 -10.07 -0.40 16.63
N ALA A 241 -9.29 -1.30 16.08
CA ALA A 241 -9.65 -2.69 15.77
C ALA A 241 -8.64 -3.65 16.40
N GLU A 242 -9.07 -4.86 16.78
CA GLU A 242 -8.24 -5.87 17.42
C GLU A 242 -7.14 -6.41 16.48
N GLY A 243 -7.40 -6.40 15.20
CA GLY A 243 -6.49 -6.89 14.17
C GLY A 243 -7.03 -6.64 12.77
N PRO A 244 -6.37 -7.19 11.74
CA PRO A 244 -6.83 -7.05 10.35
C PRO A 244 -8.12 -7.81 10.08
N ASN A 245 -9.03 -7.20 9.37
CA ASN A 245 -10.21 -7.88 8.82
C ASN A 245 -9.86 -8.51 7.46
N TYR A 246 -10.44 -9.67 7.16
CA TYR A 246 -10.19 -10.40 5.92
C TYR A 246 -11.48 -10.73 5.17
N GLY A 247 -11.37 -10.97 3.88
CA GLY A 247 -12.51 -11.34 3.03
C GLY A 247 -13.52 -10.21 2.93
N LYS A 248 -14.77 -10.47 3.30
CA LYS A 248 -15.89 -9.53 3.24
C LYS A 248 -16.68 -9.57 4.55
N PRO A 249 -16.24 -8.86 5.59
CA PRO A 249 -16.95 -8.85 6.86
C PRO A 249 -18.37 -8.30 6.72
N THR A 250 -19.27 -8.75 7.59
CA THR A 250 -20.63 -8.21 7.70
C THR A 250 -20.61 -7.00 8.63
N PHE A 251 -21.21 -5.90 8.20
CA PHE A 251 -21.36 -4.71 9.03
C PHE A 251 -22.57 -4.85 10.00
N PRO A 252 -22.43 -4.42 11.29
CA PRO A 252 -21.18 -4.02 11.94
C PRO A 252 -20.33 -5.22 12.33
N HIS A 253 -18.99 -5.08 12.23
CA HIS A 253 -18.03 -6.00 12.80
C HIS A 253 -17.40 -5.32 14.03
N ILE A 254 -17.65 -5.80 15.23
CA ILE A 254 -17.30 -5.12 16.47
C ILE A 254 -16.12 -5.85 17.12
N SER A 255 -15.04 -5.14 17.35
CA SER A 255 -13.92 -5.54 18.19
C SER A 255 -13.55 -4.39 19.13
N CYS A 256 -12.61 -4.54 20.04
CA CYS A 256 -12.08 -3.45 20.89
C CYS A 256 -13.12 -2.55 21.58
N GLY A 257 -14.35 -2.99 21.78
CA GLY A 257 -15.40 -2.16 22.35
C GLY A 257 -15.80 -0.96 21.49
N ASN A 258 -15.55 -0.98 20.19
CA ASN A 258 -15.81 0.10 19.22
C ASN A 258 -17.26 0.15 18.71
N GLY A 259 -18.17 -0.55 19.41
CA GLY A 259 -19.61 -0.46 19.12
C GLY A 259 -20.19 0.94 19.32
N PRO A 260 -21.32 1.25 18.64
CA PRO A 260 -22.08 0.39 17.74
C PRO A 260 -21.54 0.33 16.30
N SER A 261 -20.55 1.17 15.94
CA SER A 261 -20.07 1.30 14.54
C SER A 261 -19.15 0.15 14.12
N GLY A 262 -18.37 -0.38 15.05
CA GLY A 262 -17.43 -1.48 14.78
C GLY A 262 -16.17 -1.05 14.02
N ASP A 263 -15.43 -2.05 13.54
CA ASP A 263 -14.22 -1.90 12.75
C ASP A 263 -14.53 -1.25 11.41
N MET A 264 -13.70 -0.28 11.02
CA MET A 264 -13.87 0.40 9.72
C MET A 264 -13.25 -0.43 8.58
N PHE A 265 -13.60 -1.72 8.49
CA PHE A 265 -13.01 -2.65 7.53
C PHE A 265 -13.15 -2.22 6.05
N VAL A 266 -14.06 -1.30 5.75
CA VAL A 266 -14.22 -0.69 4.41
C VAL A 266 -13.12 0.31 4.04
N ASN A 267 -12.17 0.56 4.96
CA ASN A 267 -11.03 1.46 4.74
C ASN A 267 -9.97 0.80 3.86
N TYR A 268 -9.31 1.59 2.98
CA TYR A 268 -8.22 1.07 2.15
C TYR A 268 -7.01 0.56 2.94
N MET A 269 -6.88 0.92 4.22
CA MET A 269 -5.77 0.49 5.08
C MET A 269 -6.10 -0.75 5.92
N ASP A 270 -7.18 -1.48 5.60
CA ASP A 270 -7.47 -2.81 6.14
C ASP A 270 -7.09 -3.93 5.15
N TYR A 271 -7.29 -5.20 5.52
CA TYR A 271 -6.88 -6.39 4.78
C TYR A 271 -8.02 -7.14 4.10
N VAL A 272 -9.19 -6.52 3.96
CA VAL A 272 -10.33 -7.09 3.27
C VAL A 272 -10.08 -7.25 1.75
N ASP A 273 -10.95 -7.98 1.08
CA ASP A 273 -10.95 -8.12 -0.38
C ASP A 273 -11.10 -6.75 -1.07
N ASP A 274 -10.60 -6.62 -2.29
CA ASP A 274 -10.65 -5.37 -3.05
C ASP A 274 -12.07 -4.78 -3.18
N ASP A 275 -13.09 -5.64 -3.27
CA ASP A 275 -14.49 -5.23 -3.42
C ASP A 275 -15.21 -4.97 -2.08
N ALA A 276 -14.47 -4.98 -0.98
CA ALA A 276 -14.96 -4.63 0.36
C ALA A 276 -14.31 -3.37 0.95
N MET A 277 -13.36 -2.73 0.25
CA MET A 277 -12.72 -1.49 0.70
C MET A 277 -13.01 -0.32 -0.25
N PHE A 278 -13.42 0.85 0.31
CA PHE A 278 -14.01 1.92 -0.50
C PHE A 278 -13.57 3.33 -0.13
N MET A 279 -12.84 3.54 0.97
CA MET A 279 -12.65 4.89 1.51
C MET A 279 -11.30 5.14 2.18
N LEU A 280 -10.97 6.42 2.22
CA LEU A 280 -10.07 7.07 3.17
C LEU A 280 -10.88 8.02 4.04
N THR A 281 -10.44 8.25 5.28
CA THR A 281 -11.05 9.20 6.19
C THR A 281 -10.43 10.61 6.07
N ILE A 282 -11.09 11.59 6.69
CA ILE A 282 -10.60 12.97 6.76
C ILE A 282 -9.24 13.00 7.47
N GLY A 283 -9.11 12.36 8.63
CA GLY A 283 -7.87 12.31 9.39
C GLY A 283 -6.74 11.59 8.64
N GLN A 284 -7.05 10.53 7.89
CA GLN A 284 -6.06 9.90 7.02
C GLN A 284 -5.58 10.84 5.92
N VAL A 285 -6.45 11.63 5.32
CA VAL A 285 -6.09 12.63 4.31
C VAL A 285 -5.20 13.72 4.91
N GLU A 286 -5.51 14.22 6.10
CA GLU A 286 -4.67 15.19 6.82
C GLU A 286 -3.27 14.63 7.07
N ARG A 287 -3.19 13.38 7.52
CA ARG A 287 -1.91 12.67 7.73
C ARG A 287 -1.10 12.53 6.44
N MET A 288 -1.74 12.19 5.30
CA MET A 288 -1.08 12.13 4.00
C MET A 288 -0.54 13.50 3.56
N HIS A 289 -1.31 14.57 3.77
CA HIS A 289 -0.87 15.92 3.41
C HIS A 289 0.26 16.42 4.29
N ALA A 290 0.30 16.07 5.57
CA ALA A 290 1.46 16.35 6.43
C ALA A 290 2.74 15.70 5.89
N ALA A 291 2.65 14.47 5.36
CA ALA A 291 3.79 13.84 4.69
C ALA A 291 4.18 14.55 3.39
N LEU A 292 3.19 15.01 2.60
CA LEU A 292 3.44 15.79 1.38
C LEU A 292 4.08 17.16 1.68
N GLU A 293 3.69 17.83 2.74
CA GLU A 293 4.29 19.10 3.18
C GLU A 293 5.67 18.93 3.83
N GLY A 294 5.91 17.73 4.36
CA GLY A 294 7.17 17.33 4.99
C GLY A 294 8.13 16.62 4.03
N LEU A 295 8.35 15.34 4.28
CA LEU A 295 9.38 14.53 3.61
C LEU A 295 9.10 14.28 2.11
N ARG A 296 7.84 14.44 1.66
CA ARG A 296 7.43 14.32 0.25
C ARG A 296 7.19 15.67 -0.43
N ARG A 297 7.64 16.77 0.18
CA ARG A 297 7.48 18.14 -0.32
C ARG A 297 7.89 18.36 -1.79
N PRO A 298 8.89 17.67 -2.34
CA PRO A 298 9.23 17.81 -3.76
C PRO A 298 8.07 17.57 -4.73
N PHE A 299 7.01 16.87 -4.33
CA PHE A 299 5.81 16.62 -5.15
C PHE A 299 4.79 17.77 -5.15
N LEU A 300 4.96 18.77 -4.29
CA LEU A 300 4.07 19.94 -4.22
C LEU A 300 4.37 21.06 -5.25
N LYS A 301 5.32 20.83 -6.13
CA LYS A 301 5.77 21.82 -7.14
C LYS A 301 4.83 21.89 -8.33
#